data_e24c47042835f98b01ef7ffe6302b692
#
_entry.id   e24c47042835f98b01ef7ffe6302b692
#
_cell.length_a   1.000
_cell.length_b   1.000
_cell.length_c   1.000
_cell.angle_alpha   90.00
_cell.angle_beta   90.00
_cell.angle_gamma   90.00
#
_symmetry.space_group_name_H-M   'P 1'
#
loop_
_entity.id
_entity.type
_entity.pdbx_description
1 polymer ?
#
loop_
_entity_poly.entity_id
_entity_poly.type
_entity_poly.pdbx_seq_one_letter_code
_entity_poly.pdbx_strand_id
1 'polypeptide(L)'
;GSEMCIRDSLSVAFDFYNRETKDLLQDVPVSMTTGFNNTLKNVGAMNNRGIELDMNYDVFNETAVKWSTGIVLSHNKNKISKLYGGKDIISGTSILREGESYYSWWSREWAGVDPQTGEEQWVLNTENEDGTINRGLTKDPSQAQRVIIGKPDPKVTGGWRNNLSWKGLDLSALFSFSLGGHIMDDPALLYTDTDGETAYQSIGIQQLDRWQKPGDITDVPRRINSYQYARYGSSRHMKSSNHLRLKTVTLSYNLPSKWMQAAGMRNVRIFASGNNLLTWAAYKLSLIHISEPT
;
A
#
# COMPACT_ATOMS: atom_id res chain seq x y z
N GLY A 1 -23.39 -8.29 -12.31
CA GLY A 1 -22.29 -8.75 -13.16
C GLY A 1 -22.78 -9.22 -14.51
N SER A 2 -21.96 -9.12 -15.53
CA SER A 2 -22.22 -9.71 -16.85
C SER A 2 -21.04 -10.60 -17.23
N GLU A 3 -21.34 -11.82 -17.71
CA GLU A 3 -20.36 -12.75 -18.22
C GLU A 3 -20.52 -12.86 -19.75
N MET A 4 -19.41 -12.90 -20.46
CA MET A 4 -19.37 -13.07 -21.91
C MET A 4 -18.34 -14.16 -22.26
N CYS A 5 -18.79 -15.20 -22.95
CA CYS A 5 -17.92 -16.21 -23.54
C CYS A 5 -17.75 -15.92 -25.06
N ILE A 6 -16.51 -15.72 -25.50
CA ILE A 6 -16.20 -15.51 -26.91
C ILE A 6 -15.36 -16.71 -27.39
N ARG A 7 -15.93 -17.57 -28.22
CA ARG A 7 -15.27 -18.75 -28.80
C ARG A 7 -14.57 -19.62 -27.75
N ASP A 8 -15.28 -20.30 -26.88
CA ASP A 8 -14.79 -21.31 -25.95
C ASP A 8 -13.40 -21.11 -25.25
N SER A 9 -12.63 -20.12 -25.71
CA SER A 9 -11.27 -19.81 -25.25
C SER A 9 -11.14 -18.53 -24.41
N LEU A 10 -12.12 -17.61 -24.46
CA LEU A 10 -12.11 -16.37 -23.66
C LEU A 10 -13.35 -16.27 -22.79
N SER A 11 -13.16 -16.16 -21.49
CA SER A 11 -14.18 -15.85 -20.50
C SER A 11 -13.89 -14.50 -19.86
N VAL A 12 -14.88 -13.62 -19.79
CA VAL A 12 -14.80 -12.30 -19.19
C VAL A 12 -15.98 -12.09 -18.27
N ALA A 13 -15.71 -11.78 -17.00
CA ALA A 13 -16.71 -11.35 -16.04
C ALA A 13 -16.38 -9.89 -15.62
N PHE A 14 -17.40 -9.06 -15.61
CA PHE A 14 -17.29 -7.67 -15.22
C PHE A 14 -18.36 -7.34 -14.18
N ASP A 15 -17.91 -6.78 -13.06
CA ASP A 15 -18.77 -6.34 -11.98
C ASP A 15 -18.58 -4.85 -11.67
N PHE A 16 -19.69 -4.17 -11.48
CA PHE A 16 -19.74 -2.82 -10.94
C PHE A 16 -20.54 -2.83 -9.65
N TYR A 17 -20.00 -2.22 -8.61
CA TYR A 17 -20.69 -2.11 -7.34
C TYR A 17 -20.66 -0.69 -6.77
N ASN A 18 -21.70 -0.39 -6.01
CA ASN A 18 -21.82 0.81 -5.20
C ASN A 18 -22.47 0.41 -3.88
N ARG A 19 -21.66 0.36 -2.80
CA ARG A 19 -22.10 -0.09 -1.47
C ARG A 19 -22.01 1.05 -0.48
N GLU A 20 -23.12 1.42 0.10
CA GLU A 20 -23.19 2.33 1.23
C GLU A 20 -23.22 1.53 2.55
N THR A 21 -22.35 1.90 3.49
CA THR A 21 -22.37 1.38 4.86
C THR A 21 -22.75 2.54 5.77
N LYS A 22 -23.83 2.35 6.55
CA LYS A 22 -24.36 3.31 7.51
C LYS A 22 -24.13 2.84 8.94
N ASP A 23 -24.36 3.73 9.88
CA ASP A 23 -24.31 3.43 11.30
C ASP A 23 -22.97 2.84 11.77
N LEU A 24 -21.89 3.36 11.19
CA LEU A 24 -20.53 3.01 11.61
C LEU A 24 -20.29 3.49 13.04
N LEU A 25 -19.69 2.62 13.85
CA LEU A 25 -19.25 2.98 15.18
C LEU A 25 -18.10 4.00 15.09
N GLN A 26 -18.29 5.14 15.75
CA GLN A 26 -17.27 6.20 15.85
C GLN A 26 -17.12 6.65 17.30
N ASP A 27 -15.88 6.92 17.68
CA ASP A 27 -15.59 7.63 18.91
C ASP A 27 -16.01 9.09 18.79
N VAL A 28 -17.03 9.45 19.57
CA VAL A 28 -17.62 10.77 19.56
C VAL A 28 -17.20 11.49 20.83
N PRO A 29 -16.62 12.71 20.73
CA PRO A 29 -16.36 13.53 21.91
C PRO A 29 -17.63 13.81 22.68
N VAL A 30 -17.58 13.65 24.00
CA VAL A 30 -18.66 14.01 24.90
C VAL A 30 -18.21 15.12 25.86
N SER A 31 -19.19 15.79 26.49
CA SER A 31 -18.88 16.81 27.48
C SER A 31 -18.04 16.21 28.62
N MET A 32 -17.00 16.91 29.04
CA MET A 32 -16.15 16.49 30.18
C MET A 32 -16.93 16.33 31.50
N THR A 33 -18.13 16.92 31.59
CA THR A 33 -19.05 16.73 32.72
C THR A 33 -19.54 15.29 32.89
N THR A 34 -19.42 14.45 31.85
CA THR A 34 -19.78 13.02 31.88
C THR A 34 -18.71 12.15 32.51
N GLY A 35 -17.50 12.67 32.74
CA GLY A 35 -16.33 11.91 33.19
C GLY A 35 -15.64 11.08 32.13
N PHE A 36 -16.10 11.15 30.87
CA PHE A 36 -15.51 10.47 29.70
C PHE A 36 -15.11 11.49 28.65
N ASN A 37 -14.01 11.22 27.93
CA ASN A 37 -13.58 12.06 26.82
C ASN A 37 -14.37 11.75 25.54
N ASN A 38 -14.63 10.45 25.30
CA ASN A 38 -15.31 9.94 24.12
C ASN A 38 -16.33 8.87 24.48
N THR A 39 -17.30 8.67 23.61
CA THR A 39 -18.23 7.54 23.64
C THR A 39 -18.44 7.00 22.22
N LEU A 40 -18.61 5.68 22.10
CA LEU A 40 -18.93 5.04 20.83
C LEU A 40 -20.38 5.31 20.44
N LYS A 41 -20.59 5.80 19.24
CA LYS A 41 -21.93 6.01 18.63
C LYS A 41 -22.00 5.50 17.21
N ASN A 42 -23.17 5.03 16.80
CA ASN A 42 -23.49 4.61 15.43
C ASN A 42 -23.89 5.82 14.59
N VAL A 43 -22.93 6.56 14.06
CA VAL A 43 -23.19 7.88 13.47
C VAL A 43 -22.48 8.15 12.15
N GLY A 44 -21.56 7.28 11.78
CA GLY A 44 -20.79 7.41 10.55
C GLY A 44 -21.44 6.70 9.35
N ALA A 45 -21.09 7.17 8.17
CA ALA A 45 -21.42 6.47 6.92
C ALA A 45 -20.26 6.57 5.93
N MET A 46 -20.08 5.52 5.12
CA MET A 46 -19.11 5.52 4.02
C MET A 46 -19.67 4.82 2.79
N ASN A 47 -19.14 5.19 1.66
CA ASN A 47 -19.48 4.61 0.37
C ASN A 47 -18.23 3.95 -0.23
N ASN A 48 -18.39 2.73 -0.74
CA ASN A 48 -17.41 2.00 -1.53
C ASN A 48 -17.98 1.79 -2.94
N ARG A 49 -17.31 2.33 -3.92
CA ARG A 49 -17.69 2.21 -5.32
C ARG A 49 -16.53 1.64 -6.12
N GLY A 50 -16.79 0.58 -6.88
CA GLY A 50 -15.71 -0.05 -7.59
C GLY A 50 -16.13 -0.83 -8.81
N ILE A 51 -15.12 -1.29 -9.52
CA ILE A 51 -15.21 -2.17 -10.67
C ILE A 51 -14.29 -3.36 -10.46
N GLU A 52 -14.75 -4.52 -10.90
CA GLU A 52 -13.97 -5.75 -10.91
C GLU A 52 -14.03 -6.38 -12.30
N LEU A 53 -12.89 -6.90 -12.75
CA LEU A 53 -12.75 -7.58 -14.03
C LEU A 53 -12.03 -8.90 -13.78
N ASP A 54 -12.61 -10.02 -14.20
CA ASP A 54 -11.97 -11.33 -14.27
C ASP A 54 -11.95 -11.76 -15.75
N MET A 55 -10.75 -11.97 -16.28
CA MET A 55 -10.54 -12.44 -17.64
C MET A 55 -9.71 -13.71 -17.61
N ASN A 56 -10.18 -14.75 -18.30
CA ASN A 56 -9.46 -15.99 -18.50
C ASN A 56 -9.37 -16.28 -20.00
N TYR A 57 -8.19 -16.65 -20.46
CA TYR A 57 -7.92 -16.94 -21.86
C TYR A 57 -7.11 -18.23 -22.00
N ASP A 58 -7.65 -19.17 -22.77
CA ASP A 58 -6.95 -20.37 -23.20
C ASP A 58 -6.18 -20.08 -24.47
N VAL A 59 -4.87 -19.82 -24.33
CA VAL A 59 -3.99 -19.44 -25.43
C VAL A 59 -3.75 -20.60 -26.37
N PHE A 60 -3.50 -21.80 -25.81
CA PHE A 60 -3.32 -23.05 -26.52
C PHE A 60 -4.09 -24.15 -25.80
N ASN A 61 -5.07 -24.77 -26.44
CA ASN A 61 -5.87 -25.85 -25.87
C ASN A 61 -5.83 -27.14 -26.67
N GLU A 62 -5.64 -27.05 -28.00
CA GLU A 62 -5.69 -28.19 -28.92
C GLU A 62 -4.31 -28.74 -29.30
N THR A 63 -3.24 -28.22 -28.70
CA THR A 63 -1.86 -28.62 -28.98
C THR A 63 -1.28 -29.51 -27.88
N ALA A 64 -0.11 -30.11 -28.14
CA ALA A 64 0.62 -30.86 -27.13
C ALA A 64 1.04 -29.99 -25.93
N VAL A 65 1.12 -28.67 -26.12
CA VAL A 65 1.29 -27.66 -25.08
C VAL A 65 -0.06 -27.00 -24.83
N LYS A 66 -0.54 -26.98 -23.59
CA LYS A 66 -1.73 -26.26 -23.17
C LYS A 66 -1.29 -25.09 -22.31
N TRP A 67 -1.78 -23.90 -22.63
CA TRP A 67 -1.50 -22.70 -21.85
C TRP A 67 -2.76 -21.89 -21.66
N SER A 68 -3.11 -21.68 -20.39
CA SER A 68 -4.17 -20.75 -19.99
C SER A 68 -3.58 -19.64 -19.13
N THR A 69 -4.09 -18.43 -19.33
CA THR A 69 -3.74 -17.25 -18.55
C THR A 69 -5.00 -16.54 -18.10
N GLY A 70 -4.95 -15.95 -16.90
CA GLY A 70 -6.10 -15.21 -16.38
C GLY A 70 -5.62 -14.02 -15.56
N ILE A 71 -6.34 -12.92 -15.65
CA ILE A 71 -6.09 -11.69 -14.89
C ILE A 71 -7.36 -11.26 -14.16
N VAL A 72 -7.21 -10.97 -12.89
CA VAL A 72 -8.25 -10.34 -12.07
C VAL A 72 -7.79 -8.95 -11.69
N LEU A 73 -8.63 -7.96 -11.94
CA LEU A 73 -8.38 -6.55 -11.61
C LEU A 73 -9.52 -6.04 -10.73
N SER A 74 -9.19 -5.29 -9.69
CA SER A 74 -10.17 -4.61 -8.86
C SER A 74 -9.73 -3.17 -8.61
N HIS A 75 -10.64 -2.24 -8.80
CA HIS A 75 -10.51 -0.84 -8.42
C HIS A 75 -11.64 -0.48 -7.47
N ASN A 76 -11.30 -0.01 -6.27
CA ASN A 76 -12.26 0.49 -5.28
C ASN A 76 -11.96 1.95 -4.92
N LYS A 77 -13.01 2.77 -4.88
CA LYS A 77 -12.95 4.12 -4.34
C LYS A 77 -13.77 4.18 -3.07
N ASN A 78 -13.09 4.27 -1.94
CA ASN A 78 -13.69 4.51 -0.64
C ASN A 78 -13.92 6.01 -0.44
N LYS A 79 -15.04 6.38 0.18
CA LYS A 79 -15.37 7.76 0.52
C LYS A 79 -16.22 7.82 1.78
N ILE A 80 -15.79 8.59 2.76
CA ILE A 80 -16.62 8.93 3.93
C ILE A 80 -17.74 9.85 3.47
N SER A 81 -18.98 9.44 3.67
CA SER A 81 -20.16 10.22 3.29
C SER A 81 -20.73 11.01 4.47
N LYS A 82 -20.50 10.58 5.72
CA LYS A 82 -20.98 11.26 6.92
C LYS A 82 -20.11 10.99 8.13
N LEU A 83 -19.81 12.04 8.87
CA LEU A 83 -19.18 12.01 10.19
C LEU A 83 -20.08 12.62 11.26
N TYR A 84 -19.82 12.35 12.51
CA TYR A 84 -20.54 12.98 13.60
C TYR A 84 -20.32 14.49 13.63
N GLY A 85 -21.42 15.24 13.52
CA GLY A 85 -21.39 16.72 13.50
C GLY A 85 -20.64 17.33 12.32
N GLY A 86 -20.32 16.54 11.25
CA GLY A 86 -19.57 17.00 10.08
C GLY A 86 -18.13 17.43 10.38
N LYS A 87 -17.58 17.03 11.53
CA LYS A 87 -16.24 17.44 11.97
C LYS A 87 -15.21 16.38 11.66
N ASP A 88 -14.02 16.84 11.25
CA ASP A 88 -12.86 15.98 11.07
C ASP A 88 -12.48 15.25 12.37
N ILE A 89 -12.09 13.99 12.25
CA ILE A 89 -11.53 13.20 13.35
C ILE A 89 -10.07 12.92 13.03
N ILE A 90 -9.17 13.48 13.85
CA ILE A 90 -7.72 13.34 13.67
C ILE A 90 -7.18 12.37 14.70
N SER A 91 -6.44 11.37 14.23
CA SER A 91 -5.74 10.39 15.06
C SER A 91 -4.30 10.25 14.58
N GLY A 92 -3.35 10.81 15.31
CA GLY A 92 -1.93 10.79 14.94
C GLY A 92 -1.67 11.42 13.57
N THR A 93 -1.26 10.60 12.61
CA THR A 93 -0.98 10.98 11.21
C THR A 93 -2.13 10.63 10.26
N SER A 94 -3.30 10.28 10.76
CA SER A 94 -4.49 9.95 9.97
C SER A 94 -5.62 10.93 10.23
N ILE A 95 -6.47 11.13 9.23
CA ILE A 95 -7.67 11.94 9.32
C ILE A 95 -8.87 11.20 8.72
N LEU A 96 -10.01 11.30 9.40
CA LEU A 96 -11.31 11.01 8.82
C LEU A 96 -11.96 12.34 8.49
N ARG A 97 -12.27 12.56 7.20
CA ARG A 97 -12.90 13.76 6.67
C ARG A 97 -13.99 13.38 5.69
N GLU A 98 -15.14 14.03 5.78
CA GLU A 98 -16.20 13.83 4.78
C GLU A 98 -15.68 14.16 3.38
N GLY A 99 -15.98 13.27 2.45
CA GLY A 99 -15.52 13.41 1.07
C GLY A 99 -14.21 12.73 0.76
N GLU A 100 -13.42 12.36 1.76
CA GLU A 100 -12.13 11.70 1.61
C GLU A 100 -12.20 10.19 1.91
N SER A 101 -11.12 9.50 1.62
CA SER A 101 -10.96 8.08 1.92
C SER A 101 -10.81 7.85 3.41
N TYR A 102 -11.28 6.70 3.88
CA TYR A 102 -11.11 6.29 5.27
C TYR A 102 -9.62 6.15 5.60
N TYR A 103 -9.15 6.77 6.69
CA TYR A 103 -7.75 6.85 7.09
C TYR A 103 -6.81 7.53 6.07
N SER A 104 -7.24 8.64 5.47
CA SER A 104 -6.33 9.48 4.68
C SER A 104 -5.17 9.96 5.54
N TRP A 105 -3.95 9.95 4.97
CA TRP A 105 -2.74 10.40 5.66
C TRP A 105 -2.75 11.92 5.84
N TRP A 106 -2.64 12.37 7.07
CA TRP A 106 -2.75 13.77 7.49
C TRP A 106 -1.45 14.24 8.13
N SER A 107 -0.64 14.98 7.40
CA SER A 107 0.64 15.45 7.89
C SER A 107 1.12 16.68 7.14
N ARG A 108 2.31 17.15 7.46
CA ARG A 108 2.97 18.26 6.79
C ARG A 108 3.55 17.80 5.45
N GLU A 109 3.54 18.72 4.49
CA GLU A 109 4.17 18.47 3.20
C GLU A 109 5.64 18.89 3.29
N TRP A 110 6.53 17.94 3.10
CA TRP A 110 7.97 18.14 3.09
C TRP A 110 8.42 18.63 1.73
N ALA A 111 9.28 19.67 1.72
CA ALA A 111 9.74 20.33 0.49
C ALA A 111 11.21 19.99 0.14
N GLY A 112 11.88 19.18 0.96
CA GLY A 112 13.27 18.80 0.73
C GLY A 112 14.23 19.36 1.76
N VAL A 113 15.52 19.30 1.43
CA VAL A 113 16.62 19.85 2.20
C VAL A 113 17.12 21.09 1.50
N ASP A 114 17.34 22.17 2.23
CA ASP A 114 17.96 23.38 1.71
C ASP A 114 19.43 23.08 1.33
N PRO A 115 19.81 23.15 0.05
CA PRO A 115 21.16 22.80 -0.37
C PRO A 115 22.26 23.69 0.23
N GLN A 116 21.91 24.88 0.70
CA GLN A 116 22.89 25.83 1.26
C GLN A 116 23.13 25.62 2.75
N THR A 117 22.08 25.20 3.49
CA THR A 117 22.17 25.11 4.95
C THR A 117 22.03 23.69 5.48
N GLY A 118 21.55 22.74 4.64
CA GLY A 118 21.28 21.35 5.04
C GLY A 118 20.07 21.19 5.95
N GLU A 119 19.25 22.22 6.12
CA GLU A 119 18.07 22.20 6.96
C GLU A 119 16.86 21.70 6.19
N GLU A 120 15.95 21.04 6.90
CA GLU A 120 14.67 20.61 6.34
C GLU A 120 13.80 21.81 6.00
N GLN A 121 12.99 21.65 4.95
CA GLN A 121 11.99 22.63 4.53
C GLN A 121 10.62 21.98 4.39
N TRP A 122 9.59 22.71 4.80
CA TRP A 122 8.20 22.32 4.68
C TRP A 122 7.42 23.35 3.90
N VAL A 123 6.37 22.91 3.21
CA VAL A 123 5.41 23.81 2.55
C VAL A 123 4.46 24.36 3.60
N LEU A 124 4.26 25.67 3.61
CA LEU A 124 3.39 26.35 4.58
C LEU A 124 1.95 25.83 4.53
N ASN A 125 1.36 25.73 3.35
CA ASN A 125 -0.03 25.30 3.14
C ASN A 125 -1.05 26.13 3.96
N THR A 126 -0.71 27.37 4.30
CA THR A 126 -1.63 28.27 4.99
C THR A 126 -2.60 28.93 4.00
N GLU A 127 -3.82 29.16 4.42
CA GLU A 127 -4.80 29.88 3.59
C GLU A 127 -4.56 31.39 3.70
N ASN A 128 -4.48 32.06 2.56
CA ASN A 128 -4.38 33.51 2.45
C ASN A 128 -5.76 34.14 2.62
N GLU A 129 -5.82 35.46 2.81
CA GLU A 129 -7.07 36.24 2.95
C GLU A 129 -7.98 36.14 1.71
N ASP A 130 -7.41 35.90 0.54
CA ASP A 130 -8.15 35.71 -0.72
C ASP A 130 -8.62 34.27 -0.98
N GLY A 131 -8.41 33.36 -0.01
CA GLY A 131 -8.77 31.94 -0.13
C GLY A 131 -7.78 31.09 -0.92
N THR A 132 -6.68 31.66 -1.40
CA THR A 132 -5.60 30.90 -2.05
C THR A 132 -4.70 30.21 -1.02
N ILE A 133 -4.08 29.10 -1.41
CA ILE A 133 -3.13 28.39 -0.53
C ILE A 133 -1.72 28.91 -0.74
N ASN A 134 -1.11 29.40 0.33
CA ASN A 134 0.28 29.82 0.36
C ASN A 134 1.20 28.58 0.29
N ARG A 135 1.95 28.47 -0.80
CA ARG A 135 2.91 27.38 -1.06
C ARG A 135 4.34 27.78 -0.74
N GLY A 136 4.55 28.84 0.02
CA GLY A 136 5.87 29.26 0.50
C GLY A 136 6.52 28.18 1.36
N LEU A 137 7.85 28.28 1.51
CA LEU A 137 8.65 27.34 2.28
C LEU A 137 8.97 27.91 3.66
N THR A 138 9.04 27.02 4.64
CA THR A 138 9.50 27.34 6.00
C THR A 138 10.47 26.28 6.50
N LYS A 139 11.40 26.69 7.37
CA LYS A 139 12.27 25.79 8.14
C LYS A 139 11.69 25.44 9.51
N ASP A 140 10.58 26.05 9.88
CA ASP A 140 9.85 25.77 11.10
C ASP A 140 8.57 24.99 10.80
N PRO A 141 8.54 23.67 11.08
CA PRO A 141 7.35 22.85 10.79
C PRO A 141 6.13 23.27 11.61
N SER A 142 6.27 24.04 12.68
CA SER A 142 5.12 24.53 13.46
C SER A 142 4.27 25.52 12.66
N GLN A 143 4.87 26.22 11.70
CA GLN A 143 4.20 27.16 10.81
C GLN A 143 3.52 26.44 9.61
N ALA A 144 3.96 25.23 9.29
CA ALA A 144 3.39 24.47 8.18
C ALA A 144 2.08 23.80 8.60
N GLN A 145 1.01 24.07 7.85
CA GLN A 145 -0.28 23.42 8.05
C GLN A 145 -0.22 21.96 7.62
N ARG A 146 -0.95 21.10 8.35
CA ARG A 146 -1.16 19.72 7.94
C ARG A 146 -2.17 19.66 6.80
N VAL A 147 -1.92 18.79 5.84
CA VAL A 147 -2.79 18.52 4.69
C VAL A 147 -2.90 17.03 4.45
N ILE A 148 -3.83 16.61 3.61
CA ILE A 148 -3.90 15.23 3.15
C ILE A 148 -2.75 15.00 2.17
N ILE A 149 -1.77 14.21 2.59
CA ILE A 149 -0.56 13.93 1.80
C ILE A 149 -0.66 12.63 0.99
N GLY A 150 -1.65 11.80 1.25
CA GLY A 150 -1.88 10.54 0.56
C GLY A 150 -2.97 9.71 1.21
N LYS A 151 -3.13 8.48 0.72
CA LYS A 151 -4.11 7.54 1.25
C LYS A 151 -3.56 6.11 1.20
N PRO A 152 -3.98 5.23 2.13
CA PRO A 152 -3.54 3.84 2.15
C PRO A 152 -4.16 3.01 1.02
N ASP A 153 -5.36 3.38 0.56
CA ASP A 153 -6.10 2.61 -0.43
C ASP A 153 -5.36 2.53 -1.76
N PRO A 154 -5.12 1.33 -2.27
CA PRO A 154 -4.55 1.16 -3.60
C PRO A 154 -5.56 1.60 -4.68
N LYS A 155 -5.05 2.14 -5.79
CA LYS A 155 -5.86 2.47 -6.95
C LYS A 155 -6.31 1.22 -7.69
N VAL A 156 -5.43 0.22 -7.80
CA VAL A 156 -5.69 -1.04 -8.46
C VAL A 156 -5.04 -2.16 -7.68
N THR A 157 -5.79 -3.25 -7.47
CA THR A 157 -5.27 -4.52 -6.98
C THR A 157 -5.62 -5.61 -7.99
N GLY A 158 -4.85 -6.68 -7.99
CA GLY A 158 -5.15 -7.77 -8.90
C GLY A 158 -4.29 -9.00 -8.70
N GLY A 159 -4.61 -9.99 -9.53
CA GLY A 159 -3.88 -11.24 -9.64
C GLY A 159 -3.72 -11.65 -11.09
N TRP A 160 -2.60 -12.28 -11.39
CA TRP A 160 -2.31 -12.84 -12.71
C TRP A 160 -1.93 -14.30 -12.56
N ARG A 161 -2.75 -15.18 -13.16
CA ARG A 161 -2.57 -16.65 -13.14
C ARG A 161 -2.05 -17.12 -14.47
N ASN A 162 -1.16 -18.11 -14.43
CA ASN A 162 -0.69 -18.83 -15.60
C ASN A 162 -0.65 -20.32 -15.31
N ASN A 163 -1.18 -21.12 -16.21
CA ASN A 163 -1.11 -22.58 -16.16
C ASN A 163 -0.57 -23.07 -17.49
N LEU A 164 0.51 -23.81 -17.43
CA LEU A 164 1.19 -24.41 -18.57
C LEU A 164 1.26 -25.93 -18.38
N SER A 165 0.74 -26.68 -19.33
CA SER A 165 0.80 -28.15 -19.32
C SER A 165 1.48 -28.66 -20.56
N TRP A 166 2.44 -29.57 -20.41
CA TRP A 166 3.16 -30.22 -21.49
C TRP A 166 3.58 -31.65 -21.12
N LYS A 167 3.06 -32.65 -21.86
CA LYS A 167 3.42 -34.06 -21.71
C LYS A 167 3.42 -34.57 -20.28
N GLY A 168 2.40 -34.20 -19.50
CA GLY A 168 2.25 -34.62 -18.10
C GLY A 168 2.99 -33.72 -17.10
N LEU A 169 3.76 -32.75 -17.55
CA LEU A 169 4.33 -31.69 -16.71
C LEU A 169 3.34 -30.52 -16.65
N ASP A 170 2.97 -30.08 -15.45
CA ASP A 170 2.12 -28.94 -15.22
C ASP A 170 2.83 -27.91 -14.36
N LEU A 171 2.87 -26.66 -14.85
CA LEU A 171 3.37 -25.49 -14.13
C LEU A 171 2.23 -24.53 -13.90
N SER A 172 1.98 -24.16 -12.66
CA SER A 172 1.04 -23.12 -12.28
C SER A 172 1.76 -22.00 -11.55
N ALA A 173 1.54 -20.76 -11.94
CA ALA A 173 2.09 -19.58 -11.29
C ALA A 173 0.99 -18.54 -11.05
N LEU A 174 0.95 -18.02 -9.81
CA LEU A 174 0.06 -16.96 -9.37
C LEU A 174 0.87 -15.77 -8.91
N PHE A 175 0.63 -14.63 -9.55
CA PHE A 175 1.11 -13.34 -9.13
C PHE A 175 -0.02 -12.54 -8.48
N SER A 176 0.31 -11.72 -7.49
CA SER A 176 -0.58 -10.69 -6.95
C SER A 176 0.11 -9.34 -6.99
N PHE A 177 -0.64 -8.28 -7.21
CA PHE A 177 -0.11 -6.93 -7.23
C PHE A 177 -1.08 -5.93 -6.60
N SER A 178 -0.50 -4.83 -6.11
CA SER A 178 -1.22 -3.69 -5.57
C SER A 178 -0.50 -2.42 -5.97
N LEU A 179 -1.23 -1.45 -6.52
CA LEU A 179 -0.68 -0.22 -7.09
C LEU A 179 -1.42 1.01 -6.59
N GLY A 180 -0.69 2.08 -6.26
CA GLY A 180 -1.22 3.42 -6.02
C GLY A 180 -1.58 3.75 -4.57
N GLY A 181 -1.36 2.85 -3.61
CA GLY A 181 -1.49 3.13 -2.19
C GLY A 181 -0.20 3.70 -1.58
N HIS A 182 -0.32 4.23 -0.37
CA HIS A 182 0.80 4.79 0.39
C HIS A 182 0.78 4.25 1.82
N ILE A 183 1.97 4.08 2.37
CA ILE A 183 2.18 3.72 3.79
C ILE A 183 3.05 4.78 4.45
N MET A 184 2.85 4.99 5.75
CA MET A 184 3.73 5.81 6.57
C MET A 184 4.83 4.91 7.13
N ASP A 185 6.07 5.33 6.97
CA ASP A 185 7.24 4.65 7.52
C ASP A 185 7.51 5.16 8.95
N ASP A 186 6.67 4.75 9.88
CA ASP A 186 6.79 5.12 11.30
C ASP A 186 8.12 4.66 11.93
N PRO A 187 8.66 3.45 11.63
CA PRO A 187 9.98 3.07 12.11
C PRO A 187 11.10 4.01 11.67
N ALA A 188 11.10 4.46 10.41
CA ALA A 188 12.08 5.43 9.93
C ALA A 188 11.93 6.76 10.66
N LEU A 189 10.68 7.23 10.84
CA LEU A 189 10.40 8.46 11.56
C LEU A 189 10.85 8.40 13.02
N LEU A 190 10.57 7.30 13.72
CA LEU A 190 10.73 7.22 15.17
C LEU A 190 12.13 6.78 15.61
N TYR A 191 12.82 5.93 14.82
CA TYR A 191 13.99 5.22 15.30
C TYR A 191 15.22 5.30 14.40
N THR A 192 15.07 5.43 13.11
CA THR A 192 16.20 5.30 12.17
C THR A 192 16.58 6.57 11.46
N ASP A 193 15.66 7.53 11.39
CA ASP A 193 15.82 8.77 10.64
C ASP A 193 15.88 10.02 11.55
N THR A 194 16.19 9.81 12.82
CA THR A 194 16.31 10.92 13.78
C THR A 194 17.67 11.58 13.63
N ASP A 195 17.65 12.88 13.41
CA ASP A 195 18.83 13.72 13.19
C ASP A 195 19.61 14.01 14.48
N GLY A 196 19.66 13.06 15.42
CA GLY A 196 20.50 13.15 16.60
C GLY A 196 19.77 13.46 17.90
N GLU A 197 18.45 13.32 17.94
CA GLU A 197 17.69 13.47 19.19
C GLU A 197 18.10 12.46 20.26
N THR A 198 18.59 11.29 19.83
CA THR A 198 19.04 10.24 20.74
C THR A 198 20.41 9.71 20.35
N ALA A 199 21.41 10.11 21.13
CA ALA A 199 22.78 9.63 20.95
C ALA A 199 22.97 8.11 21.12
N TYR A 200 21.95 7.41 21.61
CA TYR A 200 22.00 6.01 22.01
C TYR A 200 21.25 5.06 21.08
N GLN A 201 20.57 5.56 20.04
CA GLN A 201 19.82 4.75 19.10
C GLN A 201 20.61 4.48 17.83
N SER A 202 20.43 3.27 17.29
CA SER A 202 20.92 2.96 15.95
C SER A 202 20.21 3.85 14.93
N ILE A 203 20.97 4.45 14.04
CA ILE A 203 20.46 5.25 12.93
C ILE A 203 20.47 4.45 11.64
N GLY A 204 19.55 4.74 10.74
CA GLY A 204 19.46 4.05 9.45
C GLY A 204 20.67 4.34 8.56
N ILE A 205 21.00 3.40 7.67
CA ILE A 205 22.10 3.51 6.73
C ILE A 205 21.96 4.74 5.79
N GLN A 206 20.73 5.18 5.53
CA GLN A 206 20.42 6.38 4.75
C GLN A 206 21.04 7.65 5.33
N GLN A 207 21.40 7.66 6.60
CA GLN A 207 22.10 8.78 7.22
C GLN A 207 23.56 8.97 6.70
N LEU A 208 24.09 8.01 5.97
CA LEU A 208 25.37 8.17 5.26
C LEU A 208 25.26 9.17 4.09
N ASP A 209 24.07 9.31 3.52
CA ASP A 209 23.78 10.22 2.40
C ASP A 209 23.37 11.62 2.87
N ARG A 210 23.53 11.93 4.15
CA ARG A 210 23.14 13.23 4.71
C ARG A 210 23.93 14.37 4.11
N TRP A 211 23.30 15.53 4.06
CA TRP A 211 23.96 16.79 3.69
C TRP A 211 25.20 17.06 4.56
N GLN A 212 26.33 17.46 3.95
CA GLN A 212 27.62 17.70 4.61
C GLN A 212 28.16 19.09 4.34
N LYS A 213 27.91 19.68 3.17
CA LYS A 213 28.46 20.97 2.74
C LYS A 213 27.52 21.75 1.82
N PRO A 214 27.61 23.08 1.77
CA PRO A 214 26.83 23.89 0.84
C PRO A 214 26.96 23.42 -0.62
N GLY A 215 25.80 23.23 -1.27
CA GLY A 215 25.69 22.72 -2.62
C GLY A 215 25.37 21.23 -2.70
N ASP A 216 25.42 20.47 -1.61
CA ASP A 216 24.99 19.06 -1.61
C ASP A 216 23.49 18.97 -1.87
N ILE A 217 23.11 18.06 -2.79
CA ILE A 217 21.71 17.75 -3.12
C ILE A 217 21.39 16.37 -2.56
N THR A 218 20.60 16.33 -1.52
CA THR A 218 20.21 15.09 -0.83
C THR A 218 18.84 15.23 -0.17
N ASP A 219 18.17 14.11 0.05
CA ASP A 219 16.90 14.01 0.78
C ASP A 219 17.11 13.80 2.29
N VAL A 220 18.37 13.74 2.74
CA VAL A 220 18.70 13.53 4.15
C VAL A 220 19.34 14.81 4.71
N PRO A 221 18.69 15.47 5.68
CA PRO A 221 19.17 16.73 6.22
C PRO A 221 20.49 16.58 6.98
N ARG A 222 21.12 17.70 7.26
CA ARG A 222 22.30 17.73 8.14
C ARG A 222 21.94 17.24 9.53
N ARG A 223 22.87 16.59 10.19
CA ARG A 223 22.69 16.18 11.59
C ARG A 223 22.81 17.40 12.51
N ILE A 224 21.76 17.63 13.28
CA ILE A 224 21.73 18.68 14.32
C ILE A 224 21.55 18.00 15.67
N ASN A 225 22.44 18.29 16.62
CA ASN A 225 22.31 17.73 17.97
C ASN A 225 21.09 18.34 18.67
N SER A 226 20.28 17.49 19.31
CA SER A 226 19.04 17.89 20.00
C SER A 226 18.06 18.66 19.11
N TYR A 227 17.93 18.25 17.85
CA TYR A 227 17.01 18.87 16.91
C TYR A 227 15.55 18.58 17.29
N GLN A 228 14.87 19.64 17.74
CA GLN A 228 13.50 19.54 18.30
C GLN A 228 12.44 19.03 17.32
N TYR A 229 12.72 19.06 16.02
CA TYR A 229 11.80 18.68 14.96
C TYR A 229 12.06 17.30 14.36
N ALA A 230 13.07 16.59 14.86
CA ALA A 230 13.49 15.29 14.32
C ALA A 230 12.38 14.23 14.18
N ARG A 231 11.32 14.33 14.98
CA ARG A 231 10.18 13.39 15.00
C ARG A 231 8.90 13.96 14.38
N TYR A 232 8.98 15.04 13.64
CA TYR A 232 7.81 15.58 12.96
C TYR A 232 7.50 14.73 11.72
N GLY A 233 6.40 13.98 11.78
CA GLY A 233 5.89 13.26 10.62
C GLY A 233 5.58 14.20 9.46
N SER A 234 6.01 13.80 8.27
CA SER A 234 5.79 14.56 7.03
C SER A 234 5.68 13.63 5.83
N SER A 235 5.41 14.17 4.65
CA SER A 235 5.39 13.40 3.41
C SER A 235 6.75 12.77 3.05
N ARG A 236 7.85 13.15 3.67
CA ARG A 236 9.16 12.51 3.56
C ARG A 236 9.09 11.02 3.93
N HIS A 237 8.33 10.70 4.98
CA HIS A 237 8.18 9.36 5.51
C HIS A 237 7.05 8.58 4.84
N MET A 238 6.35 9.19 3.89
CA MET A 238 5.31 8.51 3.13
C MET A 238 5.93 7.75 1.95
N LYS A 239 5.74 6.44 1.90
CA LYS A 239 6.29 5.55 0.89
C LYS A 239 5.19 4.93 0.05
N SER A 240 5.52 4.57 -1.19
CA SER A 240 4.60 3.84 -2.05
C SER A 240 4.45 2.40 -1.59
N SER A 241 3.21 1.91 -1.48
CA SER A 241 2.90 0.51 -1.17
C SER A 241 2.83 -0.39 -2.42
N ASN A 242 3.25 0.12 -3.58
CA ASN A 242 3.24 -0.65 -4.82
C ASN A 242 4.08 -1.91 -4.70
N HIS A 243 3.49 -3.04 -5.04
CA HIS A 243 4.22 -4.31 -5.07
C HIS A 243 3.64 -5.28 -6.10
N LEU A 244 4.52 -6.15 -6.58
CA LEU A 244 4.23 -7.37 -7.33
C LEU A 244 4.83 -8.55 -6.56
N ARG A 245 4.03 -9.59 -6.32
CA ARG A 245 4.47 -10.78 -5.57
C ARG A 245 4.19 -12.04 -6.36
N LEU A 246 5.18 -12.90 -6.50
CA LEU A 246 5.01 -14.29 -6.93
C LEU A 246 4.46 -15.09 -5.75
N LYS A 247 3.12 -15.19 -5.69
CA LYS A 247 2.41 -15.70 -4.52
C LYS A 247 2.49 -17.22 -4.40
N THR A 248 2.35 -17.91 -5.52
CA THR A 248 2.41 -19.37 -5.53
C THR A 248 2.98 -19.84 -6.85
N VAL A 249 3.88 -20.82 -6.79
CA VAL A 249 4.32 -21.61 -7.95
C VAL A 249 4.16 -23.07 -7.59
N THR A 250 3.53 -23.83 -8.48
CA THR A 250 3.40 -25.28 -8.33
C THR A 250 3.88 -25.93 -9.61
N LEU A 251 4.85 -26.82 -9.47
CA LEU A 251 5.33 -27.69 -10.54
C LEU A 251 4.88 -29.10 -10.21
N SER A 252 4.22 -29.79 -11.14
CA SER A 252 3.80 -31.16 -10.95
C SER A 252 4.01 -31.98 -12.21
N TYR A 253 4.22 -33.29 -12.00
CA TYR A 253 4.41 -34.25 -13.06
C TYR A 253 3.54 -35.48 -12.86
N ASN A 254 2.72 -35.78 -13.84
CA ASN A 254 1.92 -36.99 -13.90
C ASN A 254 2.74 -38.11 -14.54
N LEU A 255 3.06 -39.15 -13.77
CA LEU A 255 3.87 -40.25 -14.25
C LEU A 255 3.14 -41.03 -15.36
N PRO A 256 3.86 -41.49 -16.43
CA PRO A 256 3.28 -42.25 -17.51
C PRO A 256 2.59 -43.54 -17.05
N SER A 257 1.36 -43.78 -17.54
CA SER A 257 0.57 -44.93 -17.13
C SER A 257 1.29 -46.29 -17.26
N LYS A 258 2.17 -46.43 -18.26
CA LYS A 258 2.95 -47.65 -18.49
C LYS A 258 3.86 -48.00 -17.30
N TRP A 259 4.45 -47.00 -16.64
CA TRP A 259 5.30 -47.23 -15.46
C TRP A 259 4.49 -47.60 -14.23
N MET A 260 3.31 -47.02 -14.14
CA MET A 260 2.41 -47.21 -13.00
C MET A 260 1.71 -48.55 -12.99
N GLN A 261 1.33 -49.07 -14.16
CA GLN A 261 0.76 -50.40 -14.30
C GLN A 261 1.74 -51.51 -13.84
N ALA A 262 3.01 -51.37 -14.16
CA ALA A 262 4.03 -52.30 -13.71
C ALA A 262 4.19 -52.33 -12.16
N ALA A 263 3.84 -51.24 -11.48
CA ALA A 263 3.87 -51.10 -10.03
C ALA A 263 2.51 -51.34 -9.35
N GLY A 264 1.48 -51.80 -10.11
CA GLY A 264 0.15 -52.02 -9.59
C GLY A 264 -0.66 -50.73 -9.24
N MET A 265 -0.15 -49.57 -9.69
CA MET A 265 -0.80 -48.26 -9.44
C MET A 265 -1.51 -47.74 -10.68
N ARG A 266 -2.60 -46.98 -10.48
CA ARG A 266 -3.37 -46.45 -11.62
C ARG A 266 -2.97 -45.06 -12.04
N ASN A 267 -2.59 -44.20 -11.07
CA ASN A 267 -2.21 -42.82 -11.32
C ASN A 267 -1.32 -42.29 -10.20
N VAL A 268 -0.17 -41.72 -10.54
CA VAL A 268 0.74 -41.10 -9.57
C VAL A 268 1.14 -39.71 -10.08
N ARG A 269 0.96 -38.71 -9.25
CA ARG A 269 1.36 -37.32 -9.48
C ARG A 269 2.36 -36.91 -8.41
N ILE A 270 3.50 -36.39 -8.83
CA ILE A 270 4.50 -35.79 -7.96
C ILE A 270 4.38 -34.29 -8.13
N PHE A 271 4.43 -33.54 -7.04
CA PHE A 271 4.38 -32.08 -7.13
C PHE A 271 5.30 -31.44 -6.09
N ALA A 272 5.76 -30.23 -6.41
CA ALA A 272 6.43 -29.30 -5.52
C ALA A 272 5.71 -27.95 -5.60
N SER A 273 5.48 -27.31 -4.45
CA SER A 273 4.83 -26.02 -4.38
C SER A 273 5.60 -25.07 -3.47
N GLY A 274 5.77 -23.83 -3.91
CA GLY A 274 6.37 -22.76 -3.13
C GLY A 274 5.42 -21.57 -3.04
N ASN A 275 5.38 -20.95 -1.85
CA ASN A 275 4.55 -19.77 -1.61
C ASN A 275 5.41 -18.56 -1.27
N ASN A 276 4.98 -17.36 -1.74
CA ASN A 276 5.63 -16.07 -1.48
C ASN A 276 7.11 -16.05 -1.85
N LEU A 277 7.48 -16.68 -2.95
CA LEU A 277 8.88 -16.91 -3.35
C LEU A 277 9.62 -15.61 -3.67
N LEU A 278 8.94 -14.65 -4.31
CA LEU A 278 9.56 -13.39 -4.72
C LEU A 278 8.59 -12.23 -4.49
N THR A 279 9.13 -11.10 -4.05
CA THR A 279 8.37 -9.85 -3.92
C THR A 279 9.21 -8.70 -4.49
N TRP A 280 8.62 -7.98 -5.43
CA TRP A 280 9.14 -6.72 -5.94
C TRP A 280 8.25 -5.60 -5.38
N ALA A 281 8.83 -4.77 -4.53
CA ALA A 281 8.12 -3.66 -3.90
C ALA A 281 8.85 -2.35 -4.17
N ALA A 282 8.08 -1.28 -4.36
CA ALA A 282 8.62 0.06 -4.53
C ALA A 282 9.33 0.54 -3.25
N TYR A 283 8.82 0.13 -2.10
CA TYR A 283 9.45 0.35 -0.81
C TYR A 283 9.81 -0.99 -0.16
N LYS A 284 11.09 -1.17 0.13
CA LYS A 284 11.63 -2.37 0.79
C LYS A 284 11.67 -2.12 2.30
N LEU A 285 10.64 -2.57 3.00
CA LEU A 285 10.71 -2.70 4.46
C LEU A 285 11.70 -3.81 4.82
N SER A 286 12.61 -3.54 5.73
CA SER A 286 13.55 -4.56 6.25
C SER A 286 12.83 -5.77 6.89
N LEU A 287 11.58 -5.59 7.30
CA LEU A 287 10.71 -6.65 7.81
C LEU A 287 10.32 -7.73 6.78
N ILE A 288 10.45 -7.46 5.48
CA ILE A 288 10.19 -8.47 4.42
C ILE A 288 11.29 -9.54 4.42
N HIS A 289 12.48 -9.22 4.92
CA HIS A 289 13.59 -10.17 5.05
C HIS A 289 13.53 -11.07 6.29
N ILE A 290 12.64 -10.80 7.25
CA ILE A 290 12.47 -11.63 8.46
C ILE A 290 11.68 -12.93 8.15
N SER A 291 11.04 -13.01 6.99
CA SER A 291 10.29 -14.20 6.55
C SER A 291 11.06 -15.11 5.59
N GLU A 292 12.33 -14.85 5.32
CA GLU A 292 13.15 -15.83 4.62
C GLU A 292 13.56 -16.92 5.65
N PRO A 293 13.14 -18.18 5.46
CA PRO A 293 13.66 -19.26 6.30
C PRO A 293 15.16 -19.40 6.02
N THR A 294 15.96 -19.24 7.06
CA THR A 294 17.38 -19.64 7.07
C THR A 294 17.50 -21.15 6.89
#